data_722c9a7cd34db4153395aa3e599c5f24
#
_entry.id   722c9a7cd34db4153395aa3e599c5f24
#
_cell.length_a   1.000
_cell.length_b   1.000
_cell.length_c   1.000
_cell.angle_alpha   90.00
_cell.angle_beta   90.00
_cell.angle_gamma   90.00
#
_symmetry.space_group_name_H-M   'P 1'
#
loop_
_entity.id
_entity.type
_entity.pdbx_description
1 polymer ?
#
loop_
_entity_poly.entity_id
_entity_poly.type
_entity_poly.pdbx_seq_one_letter_code
_entity_poly.pdbx_strand_id
1 'polypeptide(L)'
;MRYFICFILAFMTFPCLAAKDPNLENLGTFGNWTAYTYHDEMGRICYIASEPQKSSGKYTKRDDVFLMVTHRPQEKAYNVVNVVAGYTYQKKSVPTITIDNKKAISLVSHEDTAWAKDAKTDATLVEQMKAGSTGVLKGKSKRGTLTTDTFSFKGFSKAFEKINEACNYS
;
A
#
# COMPACT_ATOMS: atom_id res chain seq x y z
N MET A 1 -14.89 -62.82 -22.34
CA MET A 1 -15.59 -61.66 -21.77
C MET A 1 -14.64 -60.96 -20.82
N ARG A 2 -14.06 -59.84 -21.23
CA ARG A 2 -13.10 -59.06 -20.41
C ARG A 2 -13.83 -57.79 -19.97
N TYR A 3 -14.08 -57.66 -18.66
CA TYR A 3 -14.69 -56.48 -18.06
C TYR A 3 -13.64 -55.40 -17.88
N PHE A 4 -13.77 -54.28 -18.58
CA PHE A 4 -12.98 -53.05 -18.39
C PHE A 4 -13.65 -52.24 -17.24
N ILE A 5 -12.99 -52.21 -16.09
CA ILE A 5 -13.42 -51.33 -14.98
C ILE A 5 -12.78 -49.96 -15.21
N CYS A 6 -13.65 -48.98 -15.58
CA CYS A 6 -13.24 -47.60 -15.71
C CYS A 6 -13.19 -46.96 -14.32
N PHE A 7 -11.99 -46.68 -13.82
CA PHE A 7 -11.78 -45.95 -12.56
C PHE A 7 -11.93 -44.46 -12.84
N ILE A 8 -13.05 -43.86 -12.41
CA ILE A 8 -13.25 -42.39 -12.48
C ILE A 8 -12.54 -41.77 -11.28
N LEU A 9 -11.38 -41.13 -11.53
CA LEU A 9 -10.70 -40.25 -10.55
C LEU A 9 -11.47 -38.96 -10.45
N ALA A 10 -12.23 -38.79 -9.37
CA ALA A 10 -12.82 -37.50 -9.02
C ALA A 10 -11.74 -36.55 -8.51
N PHE A 11 -11.38 -35.55 -9.32
CA PHE A 11 -10.53 -34.43 -8.90
C PHE A 11 -11.32 -33.54 -7.93
N MET A 12 -11.09 -33.68 -6.63
CA MET A 12 -11.56 -32.74 -5.62
C MET A 12 -10.71 -31.48 -5.71
N THR A 13 -11.24 -30.43 -6.34
CA THR A 13 -10.67 -29.08 -6.26
C THR A 13 -11.00 -28.48 -4.89
N PHE A 14 -10.01 -28.45 -3.99
CA PHE A 14 -10.11 -27.66 -2.76
C PHE A 14 -9.99 -26.19 -3.10
N PRO A 15 -10.98 -25.34 -2.68
CA PRO A 15 -10.81 -23.90 -2.76
C PRO A 15 -9.68 -23.48 -1.82
N CYS A 16 -8.64 -22.85 -2.36
CA CYS A 16 -7.59 -22.20 -1.57
C CYS A 16 -8.22 -20.97 -0.90
N LEU A 17 -8.70 -21.13 0.32
CA LEU A 17 -9.08 -20.03 1.20
C LEU A 17 -7.79 -19.29 1.56
N ALA A 18 -7.60 -18.08 1.04
CA ALA A 18 -6.55 -17.19 1.50
C ALA A 18 -6.69 -17.03 3.02
N ALA A 19 -5.70 -17.51 3.77
CA ALA A 19 -5.68 -17.41 5.22
C ALA A 19 -5.60 -15.93 5.58
N LYS A 20 -6.68 -15.39 6.17
CA LYS A 20 -6.69 -14.06 6.76
C LYS A 20 -5.75 -14.11 7.96
N ASP A 21 -4.77 -13.22 8.02
CA ASP A 21 -3.88 -13.13 9.19
C ASP A 21 -4.74 -12.90 10.44
N PRO A 22 -4.72 -13.83 11.42
CA PRO A 22 -5.60 -13.76 12.60
C PRO A 22 -5.29 -12.53 13.48
N ASN A 23 -4.13 -11.92 13.31
CA ASN A 23 -3.69 -10.76 14.08
C ASN A 23 -4.02 -9.43 13.40
N LEU A 24 -4.51 -9.45 12.15
CA LEU A 24 -4.86 -8.25 11.40
C LEU A 24 -6.31 -7.84 11.67
N GLU A 25 -6.49 -6.72 12.36
CA GLU A 25 -7.80 -6.12 12.63
C GLU A 25 -8.07 -4.98 11.64
N ASN A 26 -9.25 -5.00 11.01
CA ASN A 26 -9.75 -3.92 10.18
C ASN A 26 -10.53 -2.93 11.05
N LEU A 27 -10.01 -1.70 11.17
CA LEU A 27 -10.60 -0.61 11.98
C LEU A 27 -11.69 0.18 11.22
N GLY A 28 -11.88 -0.12 9.94
CA GLY A 28 -12.90 0.48 9.08
C GLY A 28 -12.38 0.98 7.75
N THR A 29 -13.30 1.11 6.78
CA THR A 29 -13.04 1.67 5.46
C THR A 29 -13.75 3.02 5.33
N PHE A 30 -12.99 4.03 4.93
CA PHE A 30 -13.40 5.43 4.82
C PHE A 30 -13.11 5.92 3.39
N GLY A 31 -14.12 5.93 2.54
CA GLY A 31 -13.94 6.28 1.13
C GLY A 31 -12.96 5.33 0.43
N ASN A 32 -11.78 5.83 0.03
CA ASN A 32 -10.76 5.05 -0.65
C ASN A 32 -9.66 4.51 0.28
N TRP A 33 -9.79 4.70 1.59
CA TRP A 33 -8.79 4.34 2.58
C TRP A 33 -9.34 3.35 3.59
N THR A 34 -8.58 2.31 3.89
CA THR A 34 -8.89 1.35 4.95
C THR A 34 -7.85 1.44 6.05
N ALA A 35 -8.31 1.49 7.29
CA ALA A 35 -7.48 1.51 8.49
C ALA A 35 -7.35 0.12 9.08
N TYR A 36 -6.14 -0.22 9.50
CA TYR A 36 -5.80 -1.51 10.09
C TYR A 36 -4.92 -1.37 11.32
N THR A 37 -4.99 -2.35 12.20
CA THR A 37 -4.00 -2.55 13.27
C THR A 37 -3.64 -4.03 13.37
N TYR A 38 -2.40 -4.30 13.78
CA TYR A 38 -1.93 -5.62 14.13
C TYR A 38 -0.79 -5.53 15.13
N HIS A 39 -0.36 -6.68 15.67
CA HIS A 39 0.78 -6.78 16.55
C HIS A 39 1.82 -7.68 15.90
N ASP A 40 3.06 -7.20 15.83
CA ASP A 40 4.22 -8.03 15.54
C ASP A 40 5.05 -8.24 16.84
N GLU A 41 6.22 -8.85 16.70
CA GLU A 41 7.12 -9.11 17.85
C GLU A 41 7.61 -7.81 18.53
N MET A 42 7.63 -6.70 17.81
CA MET A 42 8.05 -5.39 18.31
C MET A 42 6.89 -4.59 18.94
N GLY A 43 5.63 -5.00 18.70
CA GLY A 43 4.45 -4.39 19.31
C GLY A 43 3.37 -4.00 18.31
N ARG A 44 2.56 -2.99 18.69
CA ARG A 44 1.42 -2.56 17.90
C ARG A 44 1.85 -1.74 16.69
N ILE A 45 1.24 -2.06 15.54
CA ILE A 45 1.36 -1.32 14.29
C ILE A 45 -0.04 -0.90 13.85
N CYS A 46 -0.21 0.37 13.49
CA CYS A 46 -1.43 0.88 12.92
C CYS A 46 -1.12 1.53 11.56
N TYR A 47 -1.90 1.21 10.54
CA TYR A 47 -1.67 1.79 9.23
C TYR A 47 -2.97 2.00 8.46
N ILE A 48 -2.93 2.94 7.55
CA ILE A 48 -3.94 3.10 6.51
C ILE A 48 -3.35 2.75 5.16
N ALA A 49 -4.18 2.18 4.29
CA ALA A 49 -3.79 1.82 2.93
C ALA A 49 -4.88 2.23 1.94
N SER A 50 -4.44 2.59 0.74
CA SER A 50 -5.31 2.87 -0.41
C SER A 50 -4.69 2.32 -1.67
N GLU A 51 -5.54 1.77 -2.55
CA GLU A 51 -5.20 1.40 -3.90
C GLU A 51 -5.38 2.58 -4.86
N PRO A 52 -4.66 2.63 -6.00
CA PRO A 52 -4.84 3.67 -6.98
C PRO A 52 -6.20 3.53 -7.69
N GLN A 53 -6.86 4.66 -7.94
CA GLN A 53 -8.09 4.72 -8.76
C GLN A 53 -7.79 4.49 -10.25
N LYS A 54 -6.57 4.80 -10.66
CA LYS A 54 -6.09 4.62 -12.02
C LYS A 54 -4.61 4.31 -12.01
N SER A 55 -4.24 3.28 -12.78
CA SER A 55 -2.85 2.91 -13.05
C SER A 55 -2.58 2.92 -14.55
N SER A 56 -1.44 3.41 -14.96
CA SER A 56 -1.00 3.42 -16.35
C SER A 56 0.49 3.09 -16.48
N GLY A 57 0.84 2.49 -17.63
CA GLY A 57 2.19 2.06 -17.98
C GLY A 57 2.16 0.96 -19.02
N LYS A 58 3.27 0.74 -19.74
CA LYS A 58 3.40 -0.35 -20.71
C LYS A 58 3.88 -1.64 -20.04
N TYR A 59 3.02 -2.26 -19.23
CA TYR A 59 3.29 -3.54 -18.55
C TYR A 59 2.22 -4.57 -18.89
N THR A 60 2.58 -5.86 -18.92
CA THR A 60 1.67 -6.99 -19.14
C THR A 60 1.14 -7.56 -17.83
N LYS A 61 1.97 -7.52 -16.75
CA LYS A 61 1.63 -7.95 -15.40
C LYS A 61 2.27 -7.01 -14.40
N ARG A 62 1.53 -6.70 -13.34
CA ARG A 62 1.96 -5.92 -12.19
C ARG A 62 1.21 -6.45 -10.97
N ASP A 63 1.88 -6.53 -9.85
CA ASP A 63 1.25 -6.89 -8.58
C ASP A 63 0.53 -5.66 -7.99
N ASP A 64 -0.17 -5.85 -6.87
CA ASP A 64 -0.99 -4.81 -6.25
C ASP A 64 -0.14 -3.59 -5.83
N VAL A 65 -0.78 -2.44 -5.87
CA VAL A 65 -0.17 -1.13 -5.59
C VAL A 65 -0.85 -0.49 -4.41
N PHE A 66 -0.07 -0.07 -3.41
CA PHE A 66 -0.61 0.57 -2.21
C PHE A 66 0.15 1.85 -1.87
N LEU A 67 -0.59 2.89 -1.52
CA LEU A 67 -0.08 4.05 -0.78
C LEU A 67 -0.49 3.88 0.67
N MET A 68 0.48 3.98 1.58
CA MET A 68 0.28 3.68 3.00
C MET A 68 0.83 4.78 3.90
N VAL A 69 0.21 4.92 5.08
CA VAL A 69 0.75 5.70 6.20
C VAL A 69 0.72 4.83 7.44
N THR A 70 1.86 4.68 8.11
CA THR A 70 2.06 3.73 9.21
C THR A 70 2.54 4.42 10.47
N HIS A 71 2.04 3.94 11.63
CA HIS A 71 2.54 4.24 12.97
C HIS A 71 3.11 2.98 13.62
N ARG A 72 4.30 3.10 14.21
CA ARG A 72 5.00 2.09 15.01
C ARG A 72 5.42 2.71 16.36
N PRO A 73 4.53 2.77 17.35
CA PRO A 73 4.78 3.47 18.62
C PRO A 73 6.04 3.02 19.35
N GLN A 74 6.32 1.72 19.36
CA GLN A 74 7.50 1.14 20.06
C GLN A 74 8.82 1.60 19.42
N GLU A 75 8.81 1.87 18.12
CA GLU A 75 9.95 2.41 17.38
C GLU A 75 9.98 3.95 17.40
N LYS A 76 8.97 4.60 18.00
CA LYS A 76 8.72 6.06 17.93
C LYS A 76 8.65 6.57 16.50
N ALA A 77 8.24 5.72 15.55
CA ALA A 77 8.08 6.03 14.13
C ALA A 77 6.60 6.31 13.83
N TYR A 78 6.32 7.54 13.46
CA TYR A 78 4.97 8.00 13.19
C TYR A 78 4.89 8.66 11.81
N ASN A 79 3.69 8.61 11.20
CA ASN A 79 3.41 9.22 9.91
C ASN A 79 4.26 8.67 8.75
N VAL A 80 4.84 7.48 8.88
CA VAL A 80 5.72 6.91 7.86
C VAL A 80 4.95 6.65 6.58
N VAL A 81 5.24 7.43 5.54
CA VAL A 81 4.60 7.32 4.22
C VAL A 81 5.41 6.41 3.32
N ASN A 82 4.77 5.38 2.82
CA ASN A 82 5.38 4.48 1.84
C ASN A 82 4.42 4.06 0.73
N VAL A 83 5.01 3.64 -0.37
CA VAL A 83 4.29 3.13 -1.55
C VAL A 83 4.87 1.78 -1.92
N VAL A 84 4.03 0.77 -1.99
CA VAL A 84 4.32 -0.51 -2.65
C VAL A 84 3.94 -0.37 -4.11
N ALA A 85 4.91 -0.55 -5.02
CA ALA A 85 4.73 -0.25 -6.44
C ALA A 85 4.19 -1.43 -7.26
N GLY A 86 4.17 -2.65 -6.70
CA GLY A 86 3.83 -3.87 -7.43
C GLY A 86 4.87 -4.28 -8.48
N TYR A 87 6.08 -3.76 -8.39
CA TYR A 87 7.25 -4.12 -9.18
C TYR A 87 8.53 -3.63 -8.51
N THR A 88 9.66 -4.30 -8.78
CA THR A 88 10.98 -3.81 -8.34
C THR A 88 11.36 -2.54 -9.11
N TYR A 89 11.67 -1.46 -8.39
CA TYR A 89 12.15 -0.21 -8.97
C TYR A 89 13.48 -0.37 -9.71
N GLN A 90 13.69 0.42 -10.75
CA GLN A 90 14.99 0.50 -11.41
C GLN A 90 16.01 1.11 -10.45
N LYS A 91 17.21 0.52 -10.36
CA LYS A 91 18.32 1.07 -9.55
C LYS A 91 18.57 2.53 -9.91
N LYS A 92 18.76 3.38 -8.89
CA LYS A 92 18.97 4.83 -9.02
C LYS A 92 17.78 5.61 -9.63
N SER A 93 16.63 5.00 -9.88
CA SER A 93 15.43 5.77 -10.22
C SER A 93 14.89 6.45 -8.95
N VAL A 94 14.33 7.64 -9.14
CA VAL A 94 13.75 8.44 -8.07
C VAL A 94 12.24 8.52 -8.30
N PRO A 95 11.44 7.71 -7.61
CA PRO A 95 9.99 7.84 -7.67
C PRO A 95 9.56 9.21 -7.12
N THR A 96 8.45 9.73 -7.61
CA THR A 96 7.92 11.02 -7.17
C THR A 96 6.43 10.92 -6.90
N ILE A 97 5.97 11.63 -5.87
CA ILE A 97 4.55 11.85 -5.61
C ILE A 97 4.22 13.34 -5.73
N THR A 98 3.13 13.63 -6.44
CA THR A 98 2.61 15.00 -6.61
C THR A 98 1.19 15.04 -6.08
N ILE A 99 0.89 15.97 -5.18
CA ILE A 99 -0.43 16.14 -4.56
C ILE A 99 -1.06 17.41 -5.12
N ASP A 100 -2.26 17.30 -5.72
CA ASP A 100 -3.05 18.40 -6.29
C ASP A 100 -2.22 19.40 -7.11
N ASN A 101 -1.38 18.91 -8.01
CA ASN A 101 -0.51 19.73 -8.86
C ASN A 101 0.53 20.61 -8.11
N LYS A 102 0.77 20.34 -6.80
CA LYS A 102 1.88 20.98 -6.07
C LYS A 102 3.23 20.48 -6.59
N LYS A 103 4.30 20.98 -6.01
CA LYS A 103 5.65 20.50 -6.35
C LYS A 103 5.79 19.01 -6.05
N ALA A 104 6.34 18.26 -7.00
CA ALA A 104 6.62 16.84 -6.83
C ALA A 104 7.63 16.62 -5.69
N ILE A 105 7.32 15.64 -4.83
CA ILE A 105 8.18 15.21 -3.73
C ILE A 105 8.87 13.92 -4.17
N SER A 106 10.21 13.89 -4.08
CA SER A 106 11.01 12.72 -4.37
C SER A 106 10.98 11.72 -3.22
N LEU A 107 10.90 10.43 -3.58
CA LEU A 107 10.92 9.30 -2.65
C LEU A 107 12.22 8.52 -2.81
N VAL A 108 12.63 7.80 -1.78
CA VAL A 108 13.75 6.85 -1.80
C VAL A 108 13.19 5.46 -2.01
N SER A 109 13.67 4.73 -3.02
CA SER A 109 13.17 3.39 -3.34
C SER A 109 14.17 2.30 -3.00
N HIS A 110 13.66 1.17 -2.51
CA HIS A 110 14.38 -0.08 -2.34
C HIS A 110 13.44 -1.22 -2.74
N GLU A 111 13.91 -2.12 -3.59
CA GLU A 111 13.11 -3.20 -4.17
C GLU A 111 11.81 -2.69 -4.79
N ASP A 112 10.65 -3.07 -4.27
CA ASP A 112 9.31 -2.71 -4.75
C ASP A 112 8.66 -1.56 -3.99
N THR A 113 9.31 -1.07 -2.94
CA THR A 113 8.77 -0.05 -2.06
C THR A 113 9.54 1.26 -2.15
N ALA A 114 8.84 2.38 -2.01
CA ALA A 114 9.42 3.72 -1.92
C ALA A 114 8.90 4.44 -0.67
N TRP A 115 9.78 5.22 -0.02
CA TRP A 115 9.50 5.95 1.23
C TRP A 115 9.80 7.43 1.09
N ALA A 116 9.18 8.24 1.93
CA ALA A 116 9.67 9.57 2.20
C ALA A 116 11.11 9.48 2.75
N LYS A 117 11.93 10.47 2.40
CA LYS A 117 13.36 10.43 2.73
C LYS A 117 13.66 10.69 4.22
N ASP A 118 12.74 11.33 4.94
CA ASP A 118 12.87 11.71 6.34
C ASP A 118 11.51 12.05 6.97
N ALA A 119 11.44 12.10 8.30
CA ALA A 119 10.23 12.39 9.04
C ALA A 119 9.59 13.76 8.72
N LYS A 120 10.38 14.75 8.31
CA LYS A 120 9.86 16.06 7.88
C LYS A 120 9.11 15.92 6.55
N THR A 121 9.62 15.10 5.64
CA THR A 121 8.96 14.79 4.37
C THR A 121 7.70 13.98 4.59
N ASP A 122 7.70 13.01 5.52
CA ASP A 122 6.52 12.26 5.95
C ASP A 122 5.42 13.20 6.44
N ALA A 123 5.74 14.07 7.40
CA ALA A 123 4.80 15.05 7.93
C ALA A 123 4.23 15.97 6.85
N THR A 124 5.08 16.43 5.93
CA THR A 124 4.65 17.26 4.79
C THR A 124 3.67 16.52 3.89
N LEU A 125 3.93 15.25 3.58
CA LEU A 125 3.05 14.42 2.76
C LEU A 125 1.71 14.19 3.46
N VAL A 126 1.71 13.84 4.74
CA VAL A 126 0.48 13.64 5.52
C VAL A 126 -0.39 14.89 5.52
N GLU A 127 0.18 16.07 5.80
CA GLU A 127 -0.57 17.33 5.80
C GLU A 127 -1.10 17.68 4.40
N GLN A 128 -0.33 17.41 3.35
CA GLN A 128 -0.80 17.61 1.98
C GLN A 128 -1.92 16.65 1.61
N MET A 129 -1.87 15.38 2.05
CA MET A 129 -2.91 14.37 1.82
C MET A 129 -4.20 14.70 2.59
N LYS A 130 -4.10 15.22 3.84
CA LYS A 130 -5.26 15.69 4.60
C LYS A 130 -6.01 16.82 3.92
N ALA A 131 -5.28 17.76 3.32
CA ALA A 131 -5.84 18.96 2.68
C ALA A 131 -6.15 18.74 1.19
N GLY A 132 -5.63 17.67 0.58
CA GLY A 132 -5.69 17.46 -0.85
C GLY A 132 -6.82 16.52 -1.28
N SER A 133 -6.97 16.40 -2.59
CA SER A 133 -7.98 15.53 -3.23
C SER A 133 -7.35 14.34 -3.93
N THR A 134 -6.19 14.53 -4.59
CA THR A 134 -5.56 13.50 -5.42
C THR A 134 -4.04 13.49 -5.28
N GLY A 135 -3.45 12.31 -5.40
CA GLY A 135 -2.01 12.11 -5.46
C GLY A 135 -1.62 11.35 -6.73
N VAL A 136 -0.59 11.82 -7.43
CA VAL A 136 -0.04 11.16 -8.61
C VAL A 136 1.36 10.66 -8.30
N LEU A 137 1.52 9.34 -8.24
CA LEU A 137 2.79 8.65 -8.11
C LEU A 137 3.35 8.36 -9.50
N LYS A 138 4.62 8.67 -9.73
CA LYS A 138 5.38 8.27 -10.91
C LYS A 138 6.58 7.44 -10.50
N GLY A 139 6.77 6.33 -11.19
CA GLY A 139 7.88 5.42 -10.94
C GLY A 139 8.44 4.80 -12.20
N LYS A 140 9.57 4.09 -12.08
CA LYS A 140 10.20 3.35 -13.18
C LYS A 140 10.58 1.97 -12.70
N SER A 141 10.07 0.94 -13.35
CA SER A 141 10.38 -0.45 -13.01
C SER A 141 11.79 -0.84 -13.42
N LYS A 142 12.33 -1.92 -12.84
CA LYS A 142 13.62 -2.52 -13.22
C LYS A 142 13.74 -2.80 -14.72
N ARG A 143 12.62 -3.07 -15.39
CA ARG A 143 12.55 -3.29 -16.85
C ARG A 143 12.54 -1.99 -17.66
N GLY A 144 12.56 -0.83 -17.01
CA GLY A 144 12.52 0.48 -17.66
C GLY A 144 11.12 1.02 -17.95
N THR A 145 10.06 0.30 -17.57
CA THR A 145 8.67 0.76 -17.77
C THR A 145 8.35 1.92 -16.83
N LEU A 146 7.90 3.03 -17.40
CA LEU A 146 7.35 4.15 -16.64
C LEU A 146 5.91 3.82 -16.23
N THR A 147 5.57 4.11 -14.97
CA THR A 147 4.22 3.97 -14.44
C THR A 147 3.73 5.28 -13.85
N THR A 148 2.42 5.45 -13.88
CA THR A 148 1.72 6.56 -13.23
C THR A 148 0.48 6.00 -12.55
N ASP A 149 0.39 6.23 -11.23
CA ASP A 149 -0.71 5.78 -10.39
C ASP A 149 -1.38 6.98 -9.75
N THR A 150 -2.70 7.05 -9.83
CA THR A 150 -3.49 8.15 -9.28
C THR A 150 -4.31 7.66 -8.10
N PHE A 151 -4.08 8.24 -6.93
CA PHE A 151 -4.78 7.95 -5.69
C PHE A 151 -5.79 9.05 -5.35
N SER A 152 -6.88 8.67 -4.70
CA SER A 152 -7.86 9.61 -4.14
C SER A 152 -7.62 9.75 -2.64
N PHE A 153 -7.67 10.97 -2.12
CA PHE A 153 -7.59 11.22 -0.67
C PHE A 153 -8.96 11.30 0.01
N LYS A 154 -10.05 10.96 -0.72
CA LYS A 154 -11.36 10.84 -0.12
C LYS A 154 -11.37 9.81 1.01
N GLY A 155 -11.61 10.28 2.24
CA GLY A 155 -11.62 9.44 3.44
C GLY A 155 -10.29 9.36 4.18
N PHE A 156 -9.19 9.91 3.64
CA PHE A 156 -7.86 9.89 4.24
C PHE A 156 -7.89 10.36 5.71
N SER A 157 -8.40 11.57 5.98
CA SER A 157 -8.39 12.15 7.34
C SER A 157 -9.11 11.26 8.36
N LYS A 158 -10.28 10.70 7.99
CA LYS A 158 -11.03 9.79 8.88
C LYS A 158 -10.29 8.48 9.15
N ALA A 159 -9.68 7.88 8.12
CA ALA A 159 -8.87 6.68 8.28
C ALA A 159 -7.62 6.96 9.13
N PHE A 160 -6.98 8.13 8.91
CA PHE A 160 -5.81 8.56 9.66
C PHE A 160 -6.12 8.81 11.15
N GLU A 161 -7.26 9.43 11.48
CA GLU A 161 -7.75 9.56 12.85
C GLU A 161 -7.90 8.21 13.54
N LYS A 162 -8.40 7.19 12.83
CA LYS A 162 -8.56 5.84 13.39
C LYS A 162 -7.24 5.20 13.77
N ILE A 163 -6.20 5.34 12.98
CA ILE A 163 -4.89 4.81 13.34
C ILE A 163 -4.19 5.63 14.43
N ASN A 164 -4.45 6.94 14.49
CA ASN A 164 -3.99 7.77 15.61
C ASN A 164 -4.60 7.29 16.94
N GLU A 165 -5.93 7.10 16.98
CA GLU A 165 -6.64 6.55 18.14
C GLU A 165 -6.07 5.17 18.54
N ALA A 166 -5.95 4.25 17.57
CA ALA A 166 -5.50 2.88 17.82
C ALA A 166 -4.05 2.80 18.30
N CYS A 167 -3.17 3.70 17.85
CA CYS A 167 -1.76 3.76 18.22
C CYS A 167 -1.43 4.87 19.26
N ASN A 168 -2.44 5.52 19.87
CA ASN A 168 -2.29 6.59 20.88
C ASN A 168 -1.33 7.71 20.41
N TYR A 169 -1.47 8.13 19.16
CA TYR A 169 -0.73 9.23 18.56
C TYR A 169 -1.60 10.50 18.52
N SER A 170 -1.16 11.56 19.16
CA SER A 170 -1.84 12.86 19.25
C SER A 170 -1.01 13.99 18.65
#